data_5d80fae11070cfac7cc7605dc914346c
#
_entry.id   5d80fae11070cfac7cc7605dc914346c
#
_cell.length_a   1.000
_cell.length_b   1.000
_cell.length_c   1.000
_cell.angle_alpha   90.00
_cell.angle_beta   90.00
_cell.angle_gamma   90.00
#
_symmetry.space_group_name_H-M   'P 1'
#
loop_
_entity.id
_entity.type
_entity.pdbx_description
1 polymer ?
#
loop_
_entity_poly.entity_id
_entity_poly.type
_entity_poly.pdbx_seq_one_letter_code
_entity_poly.pdbx_strand_id
1 'polypeptide(L)'
;MRIVCLSAEAADICARLGAWGEVVAVSAFASQRGLERRPVVAGFSTGDAAKVAALAPDLVITFSDVQAAMAAELIRSGCAVLATNQRSLAEIAQTVRLIGGAIGRATEAAALADEFASAVEKLRSSAEPQPRVYFEEWPEPPISGIGWVGEIVELCGGTDVFAERRGKASREREVTIAEIVAANPDIIIASWCGKPVDLDSIRRRDCFDRIAAVRSGELHALDSDSILQPGPRVLDGARTIRGIFDAWRARRPLRSCIARALPPT
;
A
#
# COMPACT_ATOMS: atom_id res chain seq x y z
N MET A 1 12.35 17.07 -20.30
CA MET A 1 11.91 17.56 -18.99
C MET A 1 12.86 17.00 -17.92
N ARG A 2 13.12 17.74 -16.86
CA ARG A 2 13.93 17.29 -15.69
C ARG A 2 12.97 17.05 -14.52
N ILE A 3 12.79 15.81 -14.13
CA ILE A 3 11.80 15.40 -13.11
C ILE A 3 12.51 14.94 -11.86
N VAL A 4 12.07 15.39 -10.69
CA VAL A 4 12.48 14.87 -9.39
C VAL A 4 11.29 14.16 -8.74
N CYS A 5 11.44 12.86 -8.42
CA CYS A 5 10.40 12.05 -7.78
C CYS A 5 10.72 11.90 -6.30
N LEU A 6 10.04 12.65 -5.43
CA LEU A 6 10.22 12.57 -3.98
C LEU A 6 9.37 11.48 -3.32
N SER A 7 8.61 10.73 -4.11
CA SER A 7 7.89 9.54 -3.67
C SER A 7 8.22 8.34 -4.56
N ALA A 8 8.07 7.16 -4.01
CA ALA A 8 8.44 5.92 -4.69
C ALA A 8 7.48 5.58 -5.83
N GLU A 9 6.18 5.78 -5.63
CA GLU A 9 5.17 5.54 -6.64
C GLU A 9 5.29 6.49 -7.83
N ALA A 10 5.69 7.77 -7.59
CA ALA A 10 5.94 8.70 -8.68
C ALA A 10 7.09 8.22 -9.58
N ALA A 11 8.16 7.71 -8.98
CA ALA A 11 9.29 7.13 -9.71
C ALA A 11 8.87 5.88 -10.52
N ASP A 12 8.07 4.98 -9.92
CA ASP A 12 7.53 3.79 -10.59
C ASP A 12 6.62 4.17 -11.76
N ILE A 13 5.74 5.15 -11.58
CA ILE A 13 4.85 5.65 -12.63
C ILE A 13 5.67 6.26 -13.78
N CYS A 14 6.64 7.14 -13.50
CA CYS A 14 7.51 7.71 -14.53
C CYS A 14 8.27 6.63 -15.30
N ALA A 15 8.77 5.60 -14.61
CA ALA A 15 9.46 4.49 -15.27
C ALA A 15 8.52 3.71 -16.20
N ARG A 16 7.31 3.38 -15.75
CA ARG A 16 6.29 2.65 -16.53
C ARG A 16 5.82 3.45 -17.76
N LEU A 17 5.80 4.77 -17.65
CA LEU A 17 5.43 5.66 -18.75
C LEU A 17 6.59 5.94 -19.71
N GLY A 18 7.74 5.27 -19.57
CA GLY A 18 8.92 5.47 -20.43
C GLY A 18 9.65 6.80 -20.21
N ALA A 19 9.37 7.49 -19.10
CA ALA A 19 9.96 8.78 -18.77
C ALA A 19 11.18 8.70 -17.84
N TRP A 20 11.74 7.48 -17.60
CA TRP A 20 12.88 7.33 -16.69
C TRP A 20 14.11 8.12 -17.08
N GLY A 21 14.35 8.32 -18.40
CA GLY A 21 15.43 9.17 -18.90
C GLY A 21 15.31 10.65 -18.50
N GLU A 22 14.11 11.10 -18.15
CA GLU A 22 13.80 12.45 -17.69
C GLU A 22 13.90 12.61 -16.16
N VAL A 23 13.88 11.50 -15.42
CA VAL A 23 14.03 11.50 -13.95
C VAL A 23 15.49 11.77 -13.60
N VAL A 24 15.76 12.88 -12.90
CA VAL A 24 17.12 13.31 -12.52
C VAL A 24 17.48 12.99 -11.08
N ALA A 25 16.50 12.78 -10.20
CA ALA A 25 16.70 12.35 -8.82
C ALA A 25 15.43 11.72 -8.24
N VAL A 26 15.61 10.91 -7.17
CA VAL A 26 14.53 10.15 -6.54
C VAL A 26 14.63 10.18 -5.01
N SER A 27 13.57 9.70 -4.34
CA SER A 27 13.61 9.41 -2.89
C SER A 27 14.35 8.11 -2.60
N ALA A 28 14.78 7.93 -1.34
CA ALA A 28 15.45 6.71 -0.86
C ALA A 28 14.56 5.44 -0.98
N PHE A 29 13.25 5.62 -1.06
CA PHE A 29 12.28 4.51 -1.15
C PHE A 29 11.93 4.14 -2.60
N ALA A 30 12.42 4.88 -3.59
CA ALA A 30 12.21 4.55 -4.98
C ALA A 30 12.99 3.29 -5.37
N SER A 31 12.29 2.25 -5.79
CA SER A 31 12.92 1.07 -6.35
C SER A 31 13.53 1.40 -7.72
N GLN A 32 14.83 1.20 -7.85
CA GLN A 32 15.56 1.41 -9.11
C GLN A 32 16.03 0.08 -9.72
N ARG A 33 15.40 -1.04 -9.33
CA ARG A 33 15.77 -2.37 -9.81
C ARG A 33 15.58 -2.47 -11.32
N GLY A 34 16.62 -2.83 -12.04
CA GLY A 34 16.60 -2.93 -13.51
C GLY A 34 16.62 -1.58 -14.26
N LEU A 35 16.76 -0.47 -13.54
CA LEU A 35 16.81 0.88 -14.09
C LEU A 35 18.20 1.49 -13.89
N GLU A 36 18.55 2.47 -14.72
CA GLU A 36 19.74 3.30 -14.51
C GLU A 36 19.61 4.04 -13.18
N ARG A 37 20.65 4.03 -12.35
CA ARG A 37 20.61 4.64 -11.02
C ARG A 37 20.52 6.17 -11.11
N ARG A 38 19.62 6.72 -10.32
CA ARG A 38 19.46 8.17 -10.08
C ARG A 38 19.91 8.53 -8.66
N PRO A 39 20.46 9.73 -8.47
CA PRO A 39 20.80 10.24 -7.13
C PRO A 39 19.60 10.21 -6.19
N VAL A 40 19.85 9.83 -4.93
CA VAL A 40 18.87 9.92 -3.86
C VAL A 40 19.00 11.28 -3.18
N VAL A 41 17.92 12.06 -3.12
CA VAL A 41 17.92 13.44 -2.62
C VAL A 41 17.03 13.67 -1.41
N ALA A 42 16.18 12.71 -1.07
CA ALA A 42 15.26 12.79 0.07
C ALA A 42 14.96 11.41 0.66
N GLY A 43 14.62 11.36 1.95
CA GLY A 43 13.90 10.27 2.58
C GLY A 43 12.39 10.39 2.35
N PHE A 44 11.59 9.71 3.18
CA PHE A 44 10.12 9.78 3.07
C PHE A 44 9.57 11.13 3.54
N SER A 45 9.98 11.58 4.74
CA SER A 45 9.56 12.85 5.36
C SER A 45 10.72 13.83 5.53
N THR A 46 11.91 13.45 5.10
CA THR A 46 13.14 14.24 5.29
C THR A 46 13.77 14.52 3.93
N GLY A 47 14.31 15.71 3.79
CA GLY A 47 15.01 16.14 2.58
C GLY A 47 15.47 17.58 2.72
N ASP A 48 16.23 18.03 1.74
CA ASP A 48 16.75 19.37 1.65
C ASP A 48 16.23 20.00 0.35
N ALA A 49 15.27 20.92 0.49
CA ALA A 49 14.66 21.60 -0.65
C ALA A 49 15.68 22.35 -1.50
N ALA A 50 16.75 22.91 -0.88
CA ALA A 50 17.80 23.63 -1.59
C ALA A 50 18.60 22.66 -2.50
N LYS A 51 18.90 21.44 -2.02
CA LYS A 51 19.54 20.40 -2.84
C LYS A 51 18.67 19.96 -4.00
N VAL A 52 17.35 19.83 -3.80
CA VAL A 52 16.42 19.51 -4.88
C VAL A 52 16.35 20.66 -5.89
N ALA A 53 16.22 21.91 -5.43
CA ALA A 53 16.15 23.10 -6.30
C ALA A 53 17.44 23.29 -7.11
N ALA A 54 18.62 22.97 -6.52
CA ALA A 54 19.92 23.05 -7.21
C ALA A 54 20.03 22.10 -8.43
N LEU A 55 19.18 21.08 -8.52
CA LEU A 55 19.08 20.22 -9.70
C LEU A 55 18.35 20.91 -10.87
N ALA A 56 17.84 22.11 -10.68
CA ALA A 56 17.02 22.84 -11.67
C ALA A 56 15.94 21.96 -12.31
N PRO A 57 15.02 21.36 -11.49
CA PRO A 57 13.96 20.52 -12.03
C PRO A 57 12.89 21.36 -12.72
N ASP A 58 12.35 20.84 -13.83
CA ASP A 58 11.15 21.39 -14.46
C ASP A 58 9.88 20.99 -13.67
N LEU A 59 9.94 19.83 -12.98
CA LEU A 59 8.84 19.32 -12.15
C LEU A 59 9.38 18.53 -10.97
N VAL A 60 8.84 18.80 -9.77
CA VAL A 60 9.03 17.96 -8.58
C VAL A 60 7.70 17.30 -8.23
N ILE A 61 7.70 15.97 -8.06
CA ILE A 61 6.51 15.22 -7.65
C ILE A 61 6.67 14.79 -6.20
N THR A 62 5.72 15.19 -5.35
CA THR A 62 5.65 14.89 -3.91
C THR A 62 4.41 14.08 -3.58
N PHE A 63 4.37 13.49 -2.39
CA PHE A 63 3.23 12.69 -1.92
C PHE A 63 2.78 13.13 -0.53
N SER A 64 1.46 13.33 -0.40
CA SER A 64 0.68 13.53 0.81
C SER A 64 1.09 14.71 1.72
N ASP A 65 0.34 14.85 2.78
CA ASP A 65 0.56 15.79 3.89
C ASP A 65 1.92 15.61 4.58
N VAL A 66 2.47 14.39 4.55
CA VAL A 66 3.79 14.09 5.12
C VAL A 66 4.90 14.91 4.46
N GLN A 67 4.76 15.25 3.18
CA GLN A 67 5.72 16.06 2.44
C GLN A 67 5.25 17.53 2.24
N ALA A 68 4.18 17.96 2.89
CA ALA A 68 3.63 19.30 2.70
C ALA A 68 4.63 20.43 3.00
N ALA A 69 5.42 20.30 4.06
CA ALA A 69 6.46 21.28 4.41
C ALA A 69 7.53 21.37 3.31
N MET A 70 8.01 20.24 2.81
CA MET A 70 8.97 20.15 1.71
C MET A 70 8.40 20.78 0.42
N ALA A 71 7.15 20.47 0.08
CA ALA A 71 6.48 21.03 -1.09
C ALA A 71 6.40 22.56 -0.99
N ALA A 72 6.06 23.11 0.18
CA ALA A 72 6.01 24.55 0.42
C ALA A 72 7.39 25.22 0.25
N GLU A 73 8.47 24.61 0.72
CA GLU A 73 9.84 25.11 0.56
C GLU A 73 10.27 25.09 -0.92
N LEU A 74 9.97 24.02 -1.65
CA LEU A 74 10.25 23.89 -3.07
C LEU A 74 9.51 24.96 -3.89
N ILE A 75 8.24 25.24 -3.59
CA ILE A 75 7.46 26.30 -4.21
C ILE A 75 8.11 27.67 -3.95
N ARG A 76 8.55 27.97 -2.71
CA ARG A 76 9.25 29.22 -2.37
C ARG A 76 10.60 29.35 -3.11
N SER A 77 11.22 28.20 -3.43
CA SER A 77 12.46 28.14 -4.23
C SER A 77 12.23 28.22 -5.74
N GLY A 78 10.98 28.45 -6.19
CA GLY A 78 10.63 28.62 -7.59
C GLY A 78 10.41 27.31 -8.36
N CYS A 79 10.40 26.15 -7.70
CA CYS A 79 10.12 24.88 -8.37
C CYS A 79 8.62 24.71 -8.65
N ALA A 80 8.29 24.14 -9.81
CA ALA A 80 6.94 23.61 -10.05
C ALA A 80 6.78 22.29 -9.26
N VAL A 81 5.71 22.19 -8.49
CA VAL A 81 5.46 21.03 -7.62
C VAL A 81 4.09 20.43 -7.92
N LEU A 82 4.08 19.12 -8.18
CA LEU A 82 2.87 18.30 -8.24
C LEU A 82 2.77 17.48 -6.95
N ALA A 83 1.90 17.89 -6.05
CA ALA A 83 1.62 17.15 -4.82
C ALA A 83 0.44 16.19 -5.04
N THR A 84 0.67 14.90 -4.88
CA THR A 84 -0.37 13.86 -4.98
C THR A 84 -0.78 13.39 -3.58
N ASN A 85 -2.01 12.85 -3.42
CA ASN A 85 -2.50 12.44 -2.10
C ASN A 85 -3.54 11.31 -2.21
N GLN A 86 -3.30 10.34 -3.06
CA GLN A 86 -4.20 9.21 -3.28
C GLN A 86 -4.32 8.32 -2.04
N ARG A 87 -5.54 7.90 -1.71
CA ARG A 87 -5.86 7.06 -0.54
C ARG A 87 -6.70 5.84 -0.89
N SER A 88 -7.09 5.68 -2.16
CA SER A 88 -7.89 4.58 -2.67
C SER A 88 -7.31 4.01 -3.98
N LEU A 89 -7.75 2.82 -4.37
CA LEU A 89 -7.37 2.21 -5.65
C LEU A 89 -7.82 3.06 -6.84
N ALA A 90 -9.00 3.67 -6.75
CA ALA A 90 -9.50 4.56 -7.80
C ALA A 90 -8.62 5.81 -7.94
N GLU A 91 -8.20 6.41 -6.82
CA GLU A 91 -7.31 7.57 -6.81
C GLU A 91 -5.90 7.23 -7.30
N ILE A 92 -5.42 5.99 -7.11
CA ILE A 92 -4.15 5.54 -7.72
C ILE A 92 -4.25 5.61 -9.25
N ALA A 93 -5.33 5.10 -9.85
CA ALA A 93 -5.54 5.20 -11.30
C ALA A 93 -5.62 6.66 -11.78
N GLN A 94 -6.27 7.54 -11.01
CA GLN A 94 -6.33 8.97 -11.30
C GLN A 94 -4.95 9.63 -11.21
N THR A 95 -4.14 9.27 -10.22
CA THR A 95 -2.78 9.78 -10.04
C THR A 95 -1.87 9.38 -11.20
N VAL A 96 -2.00 8.16 -11.72
CA VAL A 96 -1.29 7.74 -12.94
C VAL A 96 -1.60 8.68 -14.11
N ARG A 97 -2.89 9.00 -14.34
CA ARG A 97 -3.31 9.94 -15.39
C ARG A 97 -2.79 11.36 -15.13
N LEU A 98 -2.85 11.81 -13.88
CA LEU A 98 -2.39 13.15 -13.49
C LEU A 98 -0.89 13.33 -13.75
N ILE A 99 -0.07 12.38 -13.27
CA ILE A 99 1.38 12.42 -13.50
C ILE A 99 1.67 12.33 -15.00
N GLY A 100 1.04 11.40 -15.73
CA GLY A 100 1.24 11.26 -17.17
C GLY A 100 0.88 12.49 -17.95
N GLY A 101 -0.21 13.16 -17.60
CA GLY A 101 -0.58 14.46 -18.20
C GLY A 101 0.48 15.54 -17.94
N ALA A 102 0.97 15.64 -16.69
CA ALA A 102 1.99 16.63 -16.31
C ALA A 102 3.35 16.42 -17.02
N ILE A 103 3.71 15.17 -17.34
CA ILE A 103 4.99 14.85 -18.02
C ILE A 103 4.86 14.63 -19.53
N GLY A 104 3.69 14.96 -20.14
CA GLY A 104 3.46 14.83 -21.58
C GLY A 104 3.33 13.38 -22.07
N ARG A 105 2.81 12.48 -21.24
CA ARG A 105 2.57 11.04 -21.51
C ARG A 105 1.11 10.66 -21.26
N ALA A 106 0.18 11.53 -21.68
CA ALA A 106 -1.25 11.37 -21.33
C ALA A 106 -1.86 10.09 -21.91
N THR A 107 -1.49 9.71 -23.14
CA THR A 107 -2.01 8.50 -23.79
C THR A 107 -1.53 7.23 -23.10
N GLU A 108 -0.24 7.14 -22.83
CA GLU A 108 0.39 6.00 -22.13
C GLU A 108 -0.14 5.89 -20.70
N ALA A 109 -0.36 7.03 -20.03
CA ALA A 109 -0.92 7.06 -18.68
C ALA A 109 -2.40 6.62 -18.65
N ALA A 110 -3.19 6.98 -19.66
CA ALA A 110 -4.57 6.48 -19.77
C ALA A 110 -4.56 4.96 -19.93
N ALA A 111 -3.74 4.40 -20.81
CA ALA A 111 -3.62 2.96 -21.00
C ALA A 111 -3.16 2.23 -19.72
N LEU A 112 -2.12 2.76 -19.04
CA LEU A 112 -1.63 2.18 -17.77
C LEU A 112 -2.69 2.21 -16.67
N ALA A 113 -3.45 3.30 -16.57
CA ALA A 113 -4.52 3.43 -15.58
C ALA A 113 -5.69 2.47 -15.86
N ASP A 114 -6.04 2.26 -17.12
CA ASP A 114 -7.10 1.31 -17.54
C ASP A 114 -6.65 -0.14 -17.32
N GLU A 115 -5.38 -0.44 -17.61
CA GLU A 115 -4.78 -1.75 -17.31
C GLU A 115 -4.79 -2.02 -15.79
N PHE A 116 -4.39 -1.02 -15.00
CA PHE A 116 -4.43 -1.11 -13.53
C PHE A 116 -5.86 -1.38 -13.03
N ALA A 117 -6.85 -0.61 -13.47
CA ALA A 117 -8.25 -0.80 -13.06
C ALA A 117 -8.77 -2.19 -13.46
N SER A 118 -8.45 -2.67 -14.66
CA SER A 118 -8.78 -4.01 -15.11
C SER A 118 -8.12 -5.10 -14.25
N ALA A 119 -6.86 -4.90 -13.88
CA ALA A 119 -6.14 -5.84 -13.01
C ALA A 119 -6.71 -5.87 -11.59
N VAL A 120 -7.14 -4.73 -11.05
CA VAL A 120 -7.86 -4.63 -9.78
C VAL A 120 -9.13 -5.47 -9.82
N GLU A 121 -9.97 -5.30 -10.85
CA GLU A 121 -11.23 -6.08 -10.94
C GLU A 121 -10.99 -7.60 -11.05
N LYS A 122 -9.93 -8.05 -11.71
CA LYS A 122 -9.56 -9.48 -11.80
C LYS A 122 -9.18 -10.10 -10.45
N LEU A 123 -8.84 -9.30 -9.46
CA LEU A 123 -8.54 -9.76 -8.10
C LEU A 123 -9.80 -9.95 -7.25
N ARG A 124 -10.96 -9.45 -7.70
CA ARG A 124 -12.22 -9.55 -6.97
C ARG A 124 -12.59 -11.00 -6.67
N SER A 125 -12.94 -11.24 -5.42
CA SER A 125 -13.34 -12.56 -4.94
C SER A 125 -14.53 -12.47 -4.01
N SER A 126 -15.50 -13.35 -4.27
CA SER A 126 -16.61 -13.61 -3.36
C SER A 126 -16.51 -15.01 -2.71
N ALA A 127 -15.31 -15.61 -2.72
CA ALA A 127 -15.12 -16.96 -2.19
C ALA A 127 -15.30 -17.00 -0.67
N GLU A 128 -16.05 -17.99 -0.21
CA GLU A 128 -16.32 -18.23 1.21
C GLU A 128 -15.48 -19.41 1.76
N PRO A 129 -15.16 -19.45 3.05
CA PRO A 129 -15.39 -18.38 4.03
C PRO A 129 -14.44 -17.19 3.82
N GLN A 130 -14.87 -15.99 4.25
CA GLN A 130 -14.06 -14.79 4.20
C GLN A 130 -13.24 -14.68 5.49
N PRO A 131 -11.88 -14.61 5.42
CA PRO A 131 -11.05 -14.41 6.61
C PRO A 131 -11.24 -13.01 7.18
N ARG A 132 -11.26 -12.90 8.49
CA ARG A 132 -11.15 -11.64 9.22
C ARG A 132 -9.68 -11.26 9.29
N VAL A 133 -9.31 -10.09 8.78
CA VAL A 133 -7.92 -9.70 8.54
C VAL A 133 -7.55 -8.46 9.34
N TYR A 134 -6.49 -8.54 10.12
CA TYR A 134 -5.79 -7.38 10.63
C TYR A 134 -4.55 -7.13 9.76
N PHE A 135 -4.51 -5.96 9.13
CA PHE A 135 -3.30 -5.49 8.44
C PHE A 135 -2.57 -4.50 9.35
N GLU A 136 -1.29 -4.73 9.61
CA GLU A 136 -0.44 -3.87 10.41
C GLU A 136 0.57 -3.13 9.54
N GLU A 137 0.40 -1.81 9.42
CA GLU A 137 1.30 -0.92 8.66
C GLU A 137 2.52 -0.48 9.46
N TRP A 138 2.39 -0.43 10.78
CA TRP A 138 3.45 -0.03 11.70
C TRP A 138 3.29 -0.72 13.05
N PRO A 139 4.43 -1.08 13.72
CA PRO A 139 4.36 -1.91 14.92
C PRO A 139 4.19 -1.16 16.23
N GLU A 140 4.63 0.12 16.34
CA GLU A 140 4.68 0.84 17.62
C GLU A 140 4.56 2.37 17.46
N PRO A 141 3.40 2.98 17.79
CA PRO A 141 2.18 2.24 18.14
C PRO A 141 1.66 1.43 16.95
N PRO A 142 0.89 0.34 17.18
CA PRO A 142 0.32 -0.41 16.07
C PRO A 142 -0.63 0.46 15.23
N ILE A 143 -0.42 0.49 13.91
CA ILE A 143 -1.24 1.26 12.98
C ILE A 143 -1.90 0.28 12.00
N SER A 144 -3.22 0.36 11.87
CA SER A 144 -3.99 -0.44 10.91
C SER A 144 -3.77 0.02 9.48
N GLY A 145 -4.16 -0.83 8.52
CA GLY A 145 -3.92 -0.62 7.09
C GLY A 145 -4.50 0.70 6.56
N ILE A 146 -3.77 1.33 5.65
CA ILE A 146 -4.20 2.54 4.95
C ILE A 146 -5.32 2.23 3.93
N GLY A 147 -6.04 3.24 3.44
CA GLY A 147 -7.24 3.13 2.64
C GLY A 147 -7.22 2.08 1.55
N TRP A 148 -6.28 2.17 0.59
CA TRP A 148 -6.16 1.21 -0.52
C TRP A 148 -5.82 -0.22 -0.06
N VAL A 149 -5.13 -0.39 1.09
CA VAL A 149 -4.82 -1.72 1.63
C VAL A 149 -6.08 -2.40 2.14
N GLY A 150 -6.93 -1.67 2.88
CA GLY A 150 -8.23 -2.18 3.29
C GLY A 150 -9.13 -2.54 2.10
N GLU A 151 -9.13 -1.71 1.04
CA GLU A 151 -9.83 -2.03 -0.21
C GLU A 151 -9.30 -3.32 -0.86
N ILE A 152 -7.97 -3.53 -0.88
CA ILE A 152 -7.35 -4.76 -1.39
C ILE A 152 -7.78 -5.97 -0.57
N VAL A 153 -7.80 -5.87 0.77
CA VAL A 153 -8.25 -6.96 1.64
C VAL A 153 -9.68 -7.39 1.26
N GLU A 154 -10.60 -6.45 1.14
CA GLU A 154 -12.00 -6.76 0.77
C GLU A 154 -12.12 -7.24 -0.66
N LEU A 155 -11.42 -6.61 -1.59
CA LEU A 155 -11.40 -7.01 -3.00
C LEU A 155 -10.95 -8.48 -3.16
N CYS A 156 -9.94 -8.90 -2.39
CA CYS A 156 -9.44 -10.28 -2.38
C CYS A 156 -10.35 -11.26 -1.61
N GLY A 157 -11.47 -10.80 -1.05
CA GLY A 157 -12.47 -11.63 -0.35
C GLY A 157 -12.09 -11.89 1.10
N GLY A 158 -11.48 -10.93 1.79
CA GLY A 158 -11.33 -10.87 3.24
C GLY A 158 -12.23 -9.79 3.85
N THR A 159 -12.25 -9.73 5.17
CA THR A 159 -12.91 -8.67 5.95
C THR A 159 -11.87 -7.91 6.75
N ASP A 160 -11.68 -6.64 6.46
CA ASP A 160 -10.79 -5.77 7.24
C ASP A 160 -11.41 -5.48 8.61
N VAL A 161 -10.76 -5.91 9.70
CA VAL A 161 -11.31 -5.77 11.05
C VAL A 161 -11.30 -4.33 11.59
N PHE A 162 -10.64 -3.41 10.90
CA PHE A 162 -10.59 -1.98 11.22
C PHE A 162 -11.04 -1.10 10.04
N ALA A 163 -11.99 -1.59 9.25
CA ALA A 163 -12.50 -0.89 8.06
C ALA A 163 -13.01 0.54 8.36
N GLU A 164 -13.51 0.80 9.57
CA GLU A 164 -14.00 2.12 10.01
C GLU A 164 -12.88 3.18 10.16
N ARG A 165 -11.62 2.74 10.21
CA ARG A 165 -10.44 3.63 10.29
C ARG A 165 -9.82 3.91 8.91
N ARG A 166 -10.34 3.29 7.88
CA ARG A 166 -9.85 3.40 6.51
C ARG A 166 -9.92 4.85 6.00
N GLY A 167 -8.91 5.29 5.27
CA GLY A 167 -8.83 6.65 4.70
C GLY A 167 -8.43 7.76 5.68
N LYS A 168 -8.28 7.47 6.97
CA LYS A 168 -7.87 8.42 7.99
C LYS A 168 -6.34 8.61 8.03
N ALA A 169 -5.88 9.68 8.68
CA ALA A 169 -4.47 9.90 8.93
C ALA A 169 -3.87 8.79 9.82
N SER A 170 -2.55 8.60 9.79
CA SER A 170 -1.89 7.50 10.52
C SER A 170 -2.25 7.49 12.02
N ARG A 171 -2.27 8.67 12.67
CA ARG A 171 -2.67 8.80 14.09
C ARG A 171 -4.09 8.30 14.37
N GLU A 172 -5.01 8.49 13.44
CA GLU A 172 -6.40 8.05 13.60
C GLU A 172 -6.60 6.56 13.30
N ARG A 173 -5.57 5.92 12.74
CA ARG A 173 -5.51 4.48 12.45
C ARG A 173 -4.71 3.69 13.50
N GLU A 174 -4.20 4.38 14.53
CA GLU A 174 -3.57 3.71 15.68
C GLU A 174 -4.59 2.80 16.36
N VAL A 175 -4.17 1.59 16.69
CA VAL A 175 -4.97 0.58 17.37
C VAL A 175 -4.25 0.07 18.61
N THR A 176 -4.98 -0.23 19.64
CA THR A 176 -4.44 -0.80 20.87
C THR A 176 -4.33 -2.33 20.77
N ILE A 177 -3.45 -2.91 21.57
CA ILE A 177 -3.34 -4.37 21.73
C ILE A 177 -4.71 -4.97 22.12
N ALA A 178 -5.45 -4.31 23.01
CA ALA A 178 -6.77 -4.78 23.44
C ALA A 178 -7.79 -4.81 22.28
N GLU A 179 -7.79 -3.81 21.41
CA GLU A 179 -8.66 -3.78 20.24
C GLU A 179 -8.32 -4.89 19.24
N ILE A 180 -7.02 -5.15 19.00
CA ILE A 180 -6.58 -6.23 18.11
C ILE A 180 -7.01 -7.59 18.67
N VAL A 181 -6.82 -7.82 19.99
CA VAL A 181 -7.25 -9.05 20.66
C VAL A 181 -8.77 -9.22 20.62
N ALA A 182 -9.54 -8.15 20.86
CA ALA A 182 -11.00 -8.16 20.77
C ALA A 182 -11.51 -8.42 19.35
N ALA A 183 -10.84 -7.87 18.35
CA ALA A 183 -11.15 -8.13 16.94
C ALA A 183 -10.89 -9.58 16.55
N ASN A 184 -9.97 -10.30 17.22
CA ASN A 184 -9.65 -11.71 17.02
C ASN A 184 -9.57 -12.09 15.53
N PRO A 185 -8.62 -11.52 14.76
CA PRO A 185 -8.49 -11.80 13.33
C PRO A 185 -8.10 -13.27 13.07
N ASP A 186 -8.54 -13.77 11.89
CA ASP A 186 -8.13 -15.08 11.37
C ASP A 186 -6.75 -15.06 10.75
N ILE A 187 -6.37 -13.90 10.21
CA ILE A 187 -5.08 -13.65 9.55
C ILE A 187 -4.53 -12.30 10.03
N ILE A 188 -3.25 -12.25 10.33
CA ILE A 188 -2.50 -11.01 10.54
C ILE A 188 -1.50 -10.86 9.40
N ILE A 189 -1.56 -9.73 8.69
CA ILE A 189 -0.61 -9.38 7.65
C ILE A 189 0.13 -8.13 8.12
N ALA A 190 1.45 -8.19 8.19
CA ALA A 190 2.26 -7.04 8.55
C ALA A 190 3.13 -6.58 7.38
N SER A 191 3.21 -5.28 7.20
CA SER A 191 4.11 -4.65 6.23
C SER A 191 4.54 -3.31 6.81
N TRP A 192 5.79 -3.22 7.26
CA TRP A 192 6.29 -2.03 7.94
C TRP A 192 7.08 -1.15 6.98
N CYS A 193 6.70 0.11 6.88
CA CYS A 193 7.32 1.05 5.96
C CYS A 193 8.82 1.22 6.27
N GLY A 194 9.68 0.80 5.33
CA GLY A 194 11.14 0.92 5.45
C GLY A 194 11.80 0.04 6.51
N LYS A 195 11.09 -0.93 7.08
CA LYS A 195 11.61 -1.89 8.06
C LYS A 195 11.26 -3.33 7.69
N PRO A 196 12.15 -4.30 7.95
CA PRO A 196 11.79 -5.70 7.89
C PRO A 196 10.77 -6.04 8.99
N VAL A 197 9.78 -6.86 8.65
CA VAL A 197 8.78 -7.35 9.60
C VAL A 197 9.38 -8.44 10.48
N ASP A 198 9.28 -8.28 11.79
CA ASP A 198 9.58 -9.32 12.78
C ASP A 198 8.28 -9.98 13.27
N LEU A 199 7.90 -11.09 12.63
CA LEU A 199 6.69 -11.84 12.99
C LEU A 199 6.75 -12.42 14.42
N ASP A 200 7.96 -12.69 14.92
CA ASP A 200 8.11 -13.20 16.29
C ASP A 200 7.87 -12.10 17.32
N SER A 201 8.20 -10.85 17.02
CA SER A 201 7.83 -9.72 17.88
C SER A 201 6.32 -9.55 17.97
N ILE A 202 5.59 -9.73 16.85
CA ILE A 202 4.12 -9.70 16.83
C ILE A 202 3.57 -10.85 17.70
N ARG A 203 4.08 -12.07 17.52
CA ARG A 203 3.63 -13.26 18.26
C ARG A 203 3.80 -13.13 19.76
N ARG A 204 4.86 -12.45 20.22
CA ARG A 204 5.20 -12.28 21.65
C ARG A 204 4.46 -11.14 22.35
N ARG A 205 3.59 -10.40 21.65
CA ARG A 205 2.80 -9.32 22.28
C ARG A 205 1.83 -9.89 23.32
N ASP A 206 1.53 -9.10 24.33
CA ASP A 206 0.62 -9.50 25.43
C ASP A 206 -0.74 -9.95 24.88
N CYS A 207 -1.20 -11.10 25.36
CA CYS A 207 -2.48 -11.73 24.99
C CYS A 207 -2.65 -12.13 23.52
N PHE A 208 -1.61 -12.03 22.67
CA PHE A 208 -1.70 -12.42 21.25
C PHE A 208 -1.82 -13.95 21.09
N ASP A 209 -1.39 -14.74 22.06
CA ASP A 209 -1.65 -16.17 22.14
C ASP A 209 -3.14 -16.54 22.09
N ARG A 210 -4.04 -15.60 22.40
CA ARG A 210 -5.51 -15.76 22.33
C ARG A 210 -6.07 -15.54 20.94
N ILE A 211 -5.33 -14.86 20.04
CA ILE A 211 -5.79 -14.51 18.69
C ILE A 211 -5.77 -15.75 17.79
N ALA A 212 -6.83 -15.94 17.01
CA ALA A 212 -6.97 -17.06 16.08
C ALA A 212 -5.81 -17.17 15.10
N ALA A 213 -5.39 -16.04 14.50
CA ALA A 213 -4.26 -15.96 13.58
C ALA A 213 -2.95 -16.46 14.21
N VAL A 214 -2.68 -16.09 15.46
CA VAL A 214 -1.45 -16.50 16.16
C VAL A 214 -1.47 -18.00 16.47
N ARG A 215 -2.60 -18.52 16.97
CA ARG A 215 -2.76 -19.95 17.26
C ARG A 215 -2.68 -20.84 16.05
N SER A 216 -3.15 -20.36 14.88
CA SER A 216 -3.14 -21.12 13.63
C SER A 216 -1.89 -20.89 12.78
N GLY A 217 -1.00 -19.98 13.20
CA GLY A 217 0.20 -19.66 12.43
C GLY A 217 -0.05 -18.78 11.20
N GLU A 218 -1.21 -18.08 11.12
CA GLU A 218 -1.59 -17.21 10.01
C GLU A 218 -1.04 -15.79 10.19
N LEU A 219 0.27 -15.71 10.38
CA LEU A 219 1.05 -14.47 10.46
C LEU A 219 1.89 -14.35 9.19
N HIS A 220 1.70 -13.30 8.43
CA HIS A 220 2.35 -13.10 7.14
C HIS A 220 3.05 -11.75 7.08
N ALA A 221 4.26 -11.72 6.54
CA ALA A 221 5.00 -10.50 6.22
C ALA A 221 4.89 -10.19 4.73
N LEU A 222 4.60 -8.95 4.38
CA LEU A 222 4.65 -8.44 3.02
C LEU A 222 5.76 -7.39 2.88
N ASP A 223 6.39 -7.38 1.70
CA ASP A 223 7.32 -6.32 1.32
C ASP A 223 6.54 -4.99 1.18
N SER A 224 7.02 -3.97 1.88
CA SER A 224 6.39 -2.64 1.88
C SER A 224 6.37 -1.99 0.49
N ASP A 225 7.36 -2.27 -0.35
CA ASP A 225 7.41 -1.77 -1.72
C ASP A 225 6.26 -2.30 -2.58
N SER A 226 5.72 -3.46 -2.23
CA SER A 226 4.65 -4.12 -2.99
C SER A 226 3.24 -3.70 -2.58
N ILE A 227 3.05 -3.00 -1.45
CA ILE A 227 1.72 -2.75 -0.90
C ILE A 227 1.52 -1.36 -0.28
N LEU A 228 2.57 -0.76 0.32
CA LEU A 228 2.44 0.52 1.04
C LEU A 228 2.72 1.74 0.17
N GLN A 229 3.15 1.57 -1.08
CA GLN A 229 3.38 2.67 -2.02
C GLN A 229 2.19 2.78 -2.98
N PRO A 230 1.39 3.86 -2.91
CA PRO A 230 0.12 3.97 -3.63
C PRO A 230 0.31 4.25 -5.14
N GLY A 231 0.83 3.25 -5.83
CA GLY A 231 1.04 3.22 -7.27
C GLY A 231 0.70 1.85 -7.86
N PRO A 232 0.90 1.62 -9.17
CA PRO A 232 0.53 0.38 -9.85
C PRO A 232 1.14 -0.88 -9.22
N ARG A 233 2.24 -0.76 -8.48
CA ARG A 233 2.93 -1.87 -7.80
C ARG A 233 2.10 -2.52 -6.68
N VAL A 234 1.07 -1.84 -6.14
CA VAL A 234 0.17 -2.44 -5.12
C VAL A 234 -0.51 -3.72 -5.61
N LEU A 235 -0.59 -3.92 -6.92
CA LEU A 235 -1.11 -5.17 -7.50
C LEU A 235 -0.26 -6.40 -7.14
N ASP A 236 1.04 -6.25 -6.88
CA ASP A 236 1.91 -7.36 -6.50
C ASP A 236 1.58 -7.81 -5.07
N GLY A 237 1.42 -6.86 -4.15
CA GLY A 237 0.94 -7.12 -2.80
C GLY A 237 -0.49 -7.70 -2.79
N ALA A 238 -1.37 -7.16 -3.64
CA ALA A 238 -2.74 -7.66 -3.76
C ALA A 238 -2.79 -9.13 -4.23
N ARG A 239 -1.96 -9.52 -5.21
CA ARG A 239 -1.84 -10.93 -5.63
C ARG A 239 -1.34 -11.83 -4.50
N THR A 240 -0.38 -11.33 -3.70
CA THR A 240 0.13 -12.05 -2.53
C THR A 240 -0.97 -12.24 -1.49
N ILE A 241 -1.72 -11.18 -1.15
CA ILE A 241 -2.86 -11.24 -0.22
C ILE A 241 -3.91 -12.24 -0.72
N ARG A 242 -4.24 -12.20 -2.02
CA ARG A 242 -5.17 -13.16 -2.62
C ARG A 242 -4.68 -14.60 -2.44
N GLY A 243 -3.40 -14.87 -2.71
CA GLY A 243 -2.80 -16.19 -2.52
C GLY A 243 -2.84 -16.68 -1.06
N ILE A 244 -2.61 -15.77 -0.10
CA ILE A 244 -2.74 -16.06 1.34
C ILE A 244 -4.18 -16.49 1.67
N PHE A 245 -5.19 -15.76 1.18
CA PHE A 245 -6.58 -16.08 1.45
C PHE A 245 -7.02 -17.39 0.79
N ASP A 246 -6.59 -17.67 -0.42
CA ASP A 246 -6.88 -18.92 -1.11
C ASP A 246 -6.24 -20.11 -0.38
N ALA A 247 -5.00 -19.98 0.09
CA ALA A 247 -4.32 -20.99 0.90
C ALA A 247 -5.00 -21.19 2.26
N TRP A 248 -5.46 -20.10 2.91
CA TRP A 248 -6.21 -20.18 4.17
C TRP A 248 -7.54 -20.91 3.99
N ARG A 249 -8.28 -20.64 2.91
CA ARG A 249 -9.54 -21.36 2.56
C ARG A 249 -9.31 -22.84 2.30
N ALA A 250 -8.26 -23.18 1.56
CA ALA A 250 -7.92 -24.57 1.23
C ALA A 250 -7.67 -25.44 2.47
N ARG A 251 -7.17 -24.85 3.55
CA ARG A 251 -6.98 -25.53 4.85
C ARG A 251 -8.26 -25.63 5.70
N ARG A 252 -9.35 -24.97 5.29
CA ARG A 252 -10.66 -24.96 5.93
C ARG A 252 -11.74 -25.42 4.96
N PRO A 253 -11.81 -26.71 4.62
CA PRO A 253 -12.85 -27.20 3.71
C PRO A 253 -14.21 -26.78 4.26
N LEU A 254 -15.08 -26.29 3.35
CA LEU A 254 -16.46 -25.93 3.68
C LEU A 254 -17.02 -27.02 4.59
N ARG A 255 -17.45 -26.65 5.79
CA ARG A 255 -18.30 -27.54 6.58
C ARG A 255 -19.49 -27.82 5.69
N SER A 256 -19.53 -29.01 5.10
CA SER A 256 -20.71 -29.47 4.37
C SER A 256 -21.90 -29.19 5.27
N CYS A 257 -22.89 -28.46 4.77
CA CYS A 257 -24.22 -28.43 5.37
C CYS A 257 -24.72 -29.88 5.35
N ILE A 258 -24.26 -30.68 6.32
CA ILE A 258 -24.90 -31.95 6.64
C ILE A 258 -26.28 -31.54 7.12
N ALA A 259 -27.23 -31.76 6.22
CA ALA A 259 -28.63 -31.64 6.44
C ALA A 259 -28.98 -32.01 7.90
N ARG A 260 -29.73 -31.13 8.55
CA ARG A 260 -30.58 -31.56 9.64
C ARG A 260 -31.52 -32.61 9.06
N ALA A 261 -31.16 -33.87 9.20
CA ALA A 261 -32.09 -34.95 9.06
C ALA A 261 -33.21 -34.68 10.07
N LEU A 262 -34.38 -34.35 9.60
CA LEU A 262 -35.60 -34.38 10.40
C LEU A 262 -35.72 -35.78 10.98
N PRO A 263 -36.07 -35.94 12.27
CA PRO A 263 -36.36 -37.24 12.81
C PRO A 263 -37.58 -37.83 12.10
N PRO A 264 -37.62 -39.14 11.82
CA PRO A 264 -38.78 -39.73 11.23
C PRO A 264 -39.96 -39.61 12.19
N THR A 265 -41.10 -39.27 11.66
CA THR A 265 -42.43 -39.21 12.32
C THR A 265 -42.85 -40.55 12.88
#